data_e93427f833a4b564b9bc9737484e4b7f
#
_entry.id   e93427f833a4b564b9bc9737484e4b7f
#
_cell.length_a   1.000
_cell.length_b   1.000
_cell.length_c   1.000
_cell.angle_alpha   90.00
_cell.angle_beta   90.00
_cell.angle_gamma   90.00
#
_symmetry.space_group_name_H-M   'P 1'
#
loop_
_entity.id
_entity.type
_entity.pdbx_description
1 polymer ?
#
loop_
_entity_poly.entity_id
_entity_poly.type
_entity_poly.pdbx_seq_one_letter_code
_entity_poly.pdbx_strand_id
1 'polypeptide(L)'
;VNASDRTPADLLRSALTTDPARPLVTFYDDATGERVELSVATFANWASKTANLLQGDLAAAPGDRLALLLPAHWQTAVWLLACSSVGVCVEIGGDPADADVVVSGPAPDDLAAARACRGERLALALRPLGGRFPQAPDGFADYAVEVPGQGDRFAPFAPVDPDAPALAVAGTELTAAQVVERARADAKALGLTAPGARLLSARPYDSWEGLSAGLFAPLAAGSSVVLCRNMDQLSAQGLAKRIESERVTGTAQGDTVS
;
A
#
# COMPACT_ATOMS: atom_id res chain seq x y z
N VAL A 1 -17.68 3.41 5.07
CA VAL A 1 -17.07 4.32 4.10
C VAL A 1 -18.14 5.28 3.59
N ASN A 2 -17.88 6.59 3.64
CA ASN A 2 -18.86 7.61 3.30
C ASN A 2 -18.90 7.87 1.79
N ALA A 3 -20.08 8.21 1.27
CA ALA A 3 -20.23 8.59 -0.14
C ALA A 3 -19.44 9.86 -0.50
N SER A 4 -19.17 10.71 0.48
CA SER A 4 -18.41 11.96 0.34
C SER A 4 -16.89 11.78 0.34
N ASP A 5 -16.38 10.58 0.62
CA ASP A 5 -14.93 10.32 0.59
C ASP A 5 -14.39 10.50 -0.83
N ARG A 6 -13.41 11.36 -1.01
CA ARG A 6 -12.82 11.74 -2.30
C ARG A 6 -11.36 11.37 -2.45
N THR A 7 -10.70 10.96 -1.35
CA THR A 7 -9.31 10.52 -1.38
C THR A 7 -9.18 9.13 -0.73
N PRO A 8 -8.16 8.31 -1.07
CA PRO A 8 -7.89 7.08 -0.35
C PRO A 8 -7.69 7.29 1.17
N ALA A 9 -7.11 8.43 1.57
CA ALA A 9 -6.99 8.80 2.98
C ALA A 9 -8.34 9.02 3.65
N ASP A 10 -9.35 9.57 2.93
CA ASP A 10 -10.73 9.71 3.45
C ASP A 10 -11.35 8.34 3.66
N LEU A 11 -11.17 7.39 2.72
CA LEU A 11 -11.66 6.03 2.86
C LEU A 11 -11.10 5.36 4.13
N LEU A 12 -9.80 5.53 4.40
CA LEU A 12 -9.17 4.98 5.61
C LEU A 12 -9.72 5.65 6.87
N ARG A 13 -9.93 6.96 6.86
CA ARG A 13 -10.52 7.72 7.99
C ARG A 13 -11.95 7.26 8.26
N SER A 14 -12.75 7.07 7.22
CA SER A 14 -14.12 6.55 7.33
C SER A 14 -14.14 5.12 7.87
N ALA A 15 -13.23 4.25 7.42
CA ALA A 15 -13.09 2.89 7.92
C ALA A 15 -12.70 2.89 9.42
N LEU A 16 -11.77 3.76 9.83
CA LEU A 16 -11.31 3.91 11.21
C LEU A 16 -12.46 4.36 12.14
N THR A 17 -13.33 5.25 11.67
CA THR A 17 -14.50 5.71 12.42
C THR A 17 -15.57 4.63 12.54
N THR A 18 -15.72 3.77 11.51
CA THR A 18 -16.80 2.78 11.43
C THR A 18 -16.47 1.51 12.24
N ASP A 19 -15.30 0.92 12.02
CA ASP A 19 -14.86 -0.33 12.68
C ASP A 19 -13.34 -0.42 12.73
N PRO A 20 -12.70 0.19 13.75
CA PRO A 20 -11.25 0.21 13.90
C PRO A 20 -10.62 -1.16 14.17
N ALA A 21 -11.39 -2.08 14.75
CA ALA A 21 -10.90 -3.42 15.13
C ALA A 21 -10.94 -4.43 13.97
N ARG A 22 -11.68 -4.15 12.91
CA ARG A 22 -11.80 -5.03 11.75
C ARG A 22 -10.43 -5.25 11.09
N PRO A 23 -10.07 -6.50 10.71
CA PRO A 23 -8.90 -6.73 9.87
C PRO A 23 -9.04 -5.96 8.55
N LEU A 24 -8.02 -5.19 8.16
CA LEU A 24 -7.96 -4.52 6.86
C LEU A 24 -7.09 -5.30 5.89
N VAL A 25 -5.85 -5.58 6.28
CA VAL A 25 -4.88 -6.32 5.48
C VAL A 25 -4.35 -7.49 6.28
N THR A 26 -4.49 -8.71 5.75
CA THR A 26 -3.75 -9.88 6.20
C THR A 26 -2.77 -10.24 5.10
N PHE A 27 -1.50 -10.13 5.39
CA PHE A 27 -0.42 -10.37 4.44
C PHE A 27 0.20 -11.75 4.65
N TYR A 28 0.49 -12.43 3.54
CA TYR A 28 1.28 -13.65 3.50
C TYR A 28 2.42 -13.53 2.50
N ASP A 29 3.60 -13.97 2.90
CA ASP A 29 4.72 -14.24 1.97
C ASP A 29 5.09 -15.72 2.07
N ASP A 30 4.76 -16.49 1.03
CA ASP A 30 4.97 -17.93 1.00
C ASP A 30 6.44 -18.35 0.83
N ALA A 31 7.30 -17.41 0.41
CA ALA A 31 8.75 -17.64 0.35
C ALA A 31 9.43 -17.54 1.73
N THR A 32 8.91 -16.72 2.62
CA THR A 32 9.49 -16.47 3.96
C THR A 32 8.68 -17.11 5.08
N GLY A 33 7.44 -17.49 4.82
CA GLY A 33 6.49 -17.95 5.83
C GLY A 33 5.91 -16.82 6.68
N GLU A 34 6.09 -15.56 6.27
CA GLU A 34 5.53 -14.42 6.99
C GLU A 34 4.00 -14.40 6.94
N ARG A 35 3.38 -14.16 8.09
CA ARG A 35 1.98 -13.76 8.22
C ARG A 35 1.86 -12.55 9.12
N VAL A 36 1.29 -11.49 8.61
CA VAL A 36 0.96 -10.27 9.38
C VAL A 36 -0.50 -9.92 9.18
N GLU A 37 -1.21 -9.61 10.26
CA GLU A 37 -2.57 -9.10 10.18
C GLU A 37 -2.63 -7.71 10.82
N LEU A 38 -3.13 -6.75 10.07
CA LEU A 38 -3.32 -5.38 10.50
C LEU A 38 -4.81 -5.07 10.56
N SER A 39 -5.29 -4.70 11.74
CA SER A 39 -6.60 -4.06 11.85
C SER A 39 -6.60 -2.69 11.17
N VAL A 40 -7.79 -2.13 10.92
CA VAL A 40 -7.91 -0.75 10.41
C VAL A 40 -7.14 0.23 11.30
N ALA A 41 -7.25 0.10 12.64
CA ALA A 41 -6.54 0.97 13.57
C ALA A 41 -5.02 0.83 13.48
N THR A 42 -4.51 -0.41 13.44
CA THR A 42 -3.07 -0.66 13.33
C THR A 42 -2.53 -0.17 11.99
N PHE A 43 -3.27 -0.40 10.90
CA PHE A 43 -2.90 0.09 9.58
C PHE A 43 -2.89 1.63 9.52
N ALA A 44 -3.91 2.28 10.10
CA ALA A 44 -3.99 3.75 10.18
C ALA A 44 -2.85 4.36 11.01
N ASN A 45 -2.41 3.69 12.08
CA ASN A 45 -1.25 4.13 12.86
C ASN A 45 0.03 4.08 12.01
N TRP A 46 0.25 2.99 11.27
CA TRP A 46 1.39 2.90 10.35
C TRP A 46 1.32 3.96 9.25
N ALA A 47 0.15 4.17 8.64
CA ALA A 47 -0.04 5.21 7.63
C ALA A 47 0.21 6.62 8.21
N SER A 48 -0.23 6.89 9.44
CA SER A 48 0.02 8.17 10.13
C SER A 48 1.50 8.39 10.41
N LYS A 49 2.20 7.38 10.94
CA LYS A 49 3.65 7.45 11.18
C LYS A 49 4.43 7.70 9.88
N THR A 50 4.08 6.97 8.82
CA THR A 50 4.72 7.13 7.50
C THR A 50 4.42 8.50 6.89
N ALA A 51 3.20 9.02 7.04
CA ALA A 51 2.84 10.35 6.58
C ALA A 51 3.57 11.45 7.37
N ASN A 52 3.78 11.27 8.69
CA ASN A 52 4.59 12.20 9.50
C ASN A 52 6.07 12.19 9.06
N LEU A 53 6.64 11.01 8.81
CA LEU A 53 7.99 10.88 8.25
C LEU A 53 8.09 11.60 6.91
N LEU A 54 7.13 11.34 6.01
CA LEU A 54 7.10 11.90 4.66
C LEU A 54 7.01 13.43 4.68
N GLN A 55 6.08 13.99 5.46
CA GLN A 55 5.84 15.44 5.55
C GLN A 55 6.89 16.15 6.42
N GLY A 56 7.32 15.54 7.51
CA GLY A 56 8.23 16.14 8.49
C GLY A 56 9.70 15.99 8.10
N ASP A 57 10.21 14.78 8.15
CA ASP A 57 11.64 14.53 8.01
C ASP A 57 12.09 14.57 6.54
N LEU A 58 11.23 14.10 5.60
CA LEU A 58 11.52 14.13 4.16
C LEU A 58 11.02 15.43 3.48
N ALA A 59 10.35 16.30 4.24
CA ALA A 59 9.81 17.58 3.78
C ALA A 59 8.93 17.51 2.52
N ALA A 60 8.31 16.37 2.25
CA ALA A 60 7.43 16.19 1.10
C ALA A 60 6.14 17.00 1.24
N ALA A 61 5.69 17.60 0.14
CA ALA A 61 4.55 18.49 0.06
C ALA A 61 3.51 17.99 -0.96
N PRO A 62 2.26 18.49 -0.92
CA PRO A 62 1.29 18.19 -1.96
C PRO A 62 1.82 18.54 -3.36
N GLY A 63 1.71 17.57 -4.27
CA GLY A 63 2.18 17.69 -5.65
C GLY A 63 3.57 17.09 -5.90
N ASP A 64 4.35 16.79 -4.87
CA ASP A 64 5.60 16.04 -5.02
C ASP A 64 5.35 14.63 -5.54
N ARG A 65 6.35 14.02 -6.15
CA ARG A 65 6.31 12.69 -6.75
C ARG A 65 7.19 11.72 -5.98
N LEU A 66 6.62 10.55 -5.68
CA LEU A 66 7.34 9.47 -4.99
C LEU A 66 7.39 8.22 -5.87
N ALA A 67 8.60 7.85 -6.30
CA ALA A 67 8.82 6.58 -6.98
C ALA A 67 8.80 5.41 -5.97
N LEU A 68 7.88 4.46 -6.17
CA LEU A 68 7.67 3.34 -5.28
C LEU A 68 8.14 2.03 -5.93
N LEU A 69 9.37 1.60 -5.60
CA LEU A 69 9.98 0.36 -6.08
C LEU A 69 9.81 -0.75 -5.03
N LEU A 70 8.55 -1.08 -4.75
CA LEU A 70 8.18 -2.08 -3.77
C LEU A 70 7.21 -3.10 -4.38
N PRO A 71 7.32 -4.38 -4.02
CA PRO A 71 6.35 -5.40 -4.43
C PRO A 71 5.01 -5.24 -3.70
N ALA A 72 4.03 -6.07 -4.05
CA ALA A 72 2.82 -6.23 -3.24
C ALA A 72 3.19 -6.69 -1.83
N HIS A 73 3.00 -5.80 -0.86
CA HIS A 73 3.38 -6.00 0.54
C HIS A 73 2.52 -5.10 1.44
N TRP A 74 2.32 -5.47 2.71
CA TRP A 74 1.54 -4.63 3.64
C TRP A 74 2.18 -3.24 3.86
N GLN A 75 3.51 -3.14 3.86
CA GLN A 75 4.19 -1.84 3.97
C GLN A 75 4.02 -0.99 2.72
N THR A 76 3.95 -1.60 1.53
CA THR A 76 3.65 -0.88 0.28
C THR A 76 2.25 -0.27 0.34
N ALA A 77 1.27 -1.02 0.85
CA ALA A 77 -0.08 -0.51 1.08
C ALA A 77 -0.10 0.67 2.06
N VAL A 78 0.72 0.62 3.12
CA VAL A 78 0.90 1.73 4.07
C VAL A 78 1.45 2.98 3.36
N TRP A 79 2.47 2.84 2.52
CA TRP A 79 3.06 3.96 1.77
C TRP A 79 2.04 4.62 0.83
N LEU A 80 1.21 3.83 0.12
CA LEU A 80 0.15 4.35 -0.75
C LEU A 80 -0.83 5.26 0.02
N LEU A 81 -1.23 4.85 1.23
CA LEU A 81 -2.16 5.64 2.06
C LEU A 81 -1.48 6.83 2.74
N ALA A 82 -0.21 6.71 3.11
CA ALA A 82 0.57 7.83 3.64
C ALA A 82 0.75 8.94 2.60
N CYS A 83 1.13 8.59 1.37
CA CYS A 83 1.24 9.54 0.26
C CYS A 83 -0.10 10.22 -0.03
N SER A 84 -1.20 9.46 -0.06
CA SER A 84 -2.55 10.03 -0.19
C SER A 84 -2.89 11.01 0.94
N SER A 85 -2.37 10.78 2.17
CA SER A 85 -2.64 11.66 3.32
C SER A 85 -1.88 12.98 3.23
N VAL A 86 -0.72 12.99 2.59
CA VAL A 86 0.11 14.19 2.38
C VAL A 86 -0.25 14.91 1.08
N GLY A 87 -0.78 14.21 0.07
CA GLY A 87 -1.05 14.72 -1.26
C GLY A 87 0.12 14.52 -2.24
N VAL A 88 0.97 13.53 -1.96
CA VAL A 88 2.09 13.14 -2.83
C VAL A 88 1.60 12.16 -3.89
N CYS A 89 2.00 12.34 -5.14
CA CYS A 89 1.69 11.43 -6.24
C CYS A 89 2.65 10.24 -6.19
N VAL A 90 2.08 9.03 -6.09
CA VAL A 90 2.87 7.79 -6.13
C VAL A 90 3.07 7.34 -7.57
N GLU A 91 4.31 7.07 -7.95
CA GLU A 91 4.68 6.52 -9.25
C GLU A 91 5.11 5.06 -9.12
N ILE A 92 4.37 4.18 -9.81
CA ILE A 92 4.68 2.75 -9.94
C ILE A 92 5.22 2.50 -11.34
N GLY A 93 6.48 2.07 -11.41
CA GLY A 93 7.17 1.85 -12.69
C GLY A 93 7.64 3.13 -13.39
N GLY A 94 7.61 4.28 -12.71
CA GLY A 94 8.19 5.53 -13.19
C GLY A 94 9.72 5.57 -13.06
N ASP A 95 10.36 6.56 -13.70
CA ASP A 95 11.80 6.77 -13.58
C ASP A 95 12.12 7.44 -12.22
N PRO A 96 12.90 6.79 -11.32
CA PRO A 96 13.29 7.41 -10.05
C PRO A 96 14.05 8.75 -10.19
N ALA A 97 14.64 9.03 -11.36
CA ALA A 97 15.34 10.29 -11.60
C ALA A 97 14.39 11.51 -11.62
N ASP A 98 13.11 11.28 -11.91
CA ASP A 98 12.07 12.33 -11.99
C ASP A 98 11.30 12.49 -10.67
N ALA A 99 11.61 11.68 -9.64
CA ALA A 99 10.94 11.71 -8.36
C ALA A 99 11.67 12.57 -7.32
N ASP A 100 10.89 13.23 -6.44
CA ASP A 100 11.40 13.98 -5.29
C ASP A 100 11.82 13.05 -4.15
N VAL A 101 11.12 11.91 -4.03
CA VAL A 101 11.41 10.86 -3.04
C VAL A 101 11.40 9.51 -3.74
N VAL A 102 12.30 8.60 -3.35
CA VAL A 102 12.24 7.21 -3.78
C VAL A 102 12.20 6.28 -2.58
N VAL A 103 11.35 5.28 -2.68
CA VAL A 103 11.21 4.22 -1.67
C VAL A 103 11.46 2.87 -2.35
N SER A 104 12.52 2.17 -1.93
CA SER A 104 12.99 0.95 -2.58
C SER A 104 12.90 -0.25 -1.65
N GLY A 105 12.66 -1.42 -2.24
CA GLY A 105 12.84 -2.73 -1.59
C GLY A 105 14.33 -3.11 -1.46
N PRO A 106 14.59 -4.31 -0.92
CA PRO A 106 15.95 -4.77 -0.70
C PRO A 106 16.62 -5.38 -1.95
N ALA A 107 15.89 -5.50 -3.07
CA ALA A 107 16.43 -6.09 -4.28
C ALA A 107 17.56 -5.22 -4.86
N PRO A 108 18.69 -5.82 -5.27
CA PRO A 108 19.85 -5.06 -5.76
C PRO A 108 19.52 -4.16 -6.96
N ASP A 109 18.66 -4.62 -7.87
CA ASP A 109 18.29 -3.87 -9.06
C ASP A 109 17.42 -2.66 -8.70
N ASP A 110 16.48 -2.82 -7.75
CA ASP A 110 15.64 -1.72 -7.25
C ASP A 110 16.50 -0.66 -6.55
N LEU A 111 17.42 -1.08 -5.69
CA LEU A 111 18.37 -0.18 -5.02
C LEU A 111 19.28 0.54 -6.02
N ALA A 112 19.72 -0.15 -7.08
CA ALA A 112 20.53 0.46 -8.12
C ALA A 112 19.74 1.52 -8.91
N ALA A 113 18.49 1.22 -9.30
CA ALA A 113 17.59 2.16 -9.97
C ALA A 113 17.27 3.36 -9.07
N ALA A 114 16.98 3.13 -7.79
CA ALA A 114 16.66 4.17 -6.81
C ALA A 114 17.77 5.20 -6.61
N ARG A 115 19.03 4.85 -6.89
CA ARG A 115 20.17 5.79 -6.82
C ARG A 115 20.08 6.92 -7.85
N ALA A 116 19.25 6.82 -8.89
CA ALA A 116 19.01 7.87 -9.85
C ALA A 116 18.22 9.05 -9.25
N CYS A 117 17.43 8.83 -8.20
CA CYS A 117 16.72 9.87 -7.48
C CYS A 117 17.72 10.85 -6.86
N ARG A 118 17.50 12.15 -7.09
CA ARG A 118 18.35 13.24 -6.56
C ARG A 118 17.83 13.75 -5.21
N GLY A 119 16.58 13.45 -4.88
CA GLY A 119 15.95 13.79 -3.62
C GLY A 119 16.19 12.73 -2.54
N GLU A 120 15.19 12.54 -1.67
CA GLU A 120 15.29 11.65 -0.52
C GLU A 120 15.17 10.17 -0.92
N ARG A 121 15.98 9.32 -0.30
CA ARG A 121 16.04 7.89 -0.61
C ARG A 121 15.87 7.06 0.65
N LEU A 122 14.81 6.23 0.66
CA LEU A 122 14.55 5.28 1.73
C LEU A 122 14.59 3.85 1.19
N ALA A 123 15.00 2.93 2.05
CA ALA A 123 14.95 1.50 1.77
C ALA A 123 14.17 0.76 2.85
N LEU A 124 13.40 -0.24 2.43
CA LEU A 124 12.69 -1.19 3.27
C LEU A 124 13.34 -2.56 3.13
N ALA A 125 13.69 -3.18 4.25
CA ALA A 125 14.25 -4.53 4.25
C ALA A 125 13.21 -5.60 3.91
N LEU A 126 11.92 -5.28 4.00
CA LEU A 126 10.78 -6.19 3.80
C LEU A 126 10.93 -7.49 4.58
N ARG A 127 11.49 -7.41 5.79
CA ARG A 127 11.65 -8.53 6.71
C ARG A 127 10.39 -8.69 7.56
N PRO A 128 10.13 -9.89 8.07
CA PRO A 128 8.99 -10.14 8.94
C PRO A 128 8.83 -9.10 10.04
N LEU A 129 7.59 -8.68 10.29
CA LEU A 129 7.21 -7.64 11.26
C LEU A 129 7.83 -6.26 10.97
N GLY A 130 8.22 -5.99 9.73
CA GLY A 130 8.84 -4.71 9.36
C GLY A 130 10.24 -4.52 9.93
N GLY A 131 10.99 -5.60 10.08
CA GLY A 131 12.34 -5.58 10.64
C GLY A 131 13.33 -4.77 9.80
N ARG A 132 14.30 -4.12 10.49
CA ARG A 132 15.33 -3.29 9.87
C ARG A 132 16.37 -4.11 9.10
N PHE A 133 17.13 -3.46 8.26
CA PHE A 133 18.33 -4.04 7.66
C PHE A 133 19.38 -4.40 8.74
N PRO A 134 20.16 -5.48 8.57
CA PRO A 134 21.36 -5.71 9.38
C PRO A 134 22.36 -4.55 9.23
N GLN A 135 22.46 -4.02 8.02
CA GLN A 135 23.22 -2.82 7.65
C GLN A 135 22.40 -2.12 6.54
N ALA A 136 22.03 -0.87 6.79
CA ALA A 136 21.31 -0.07 5.80
C ALA A 136 22.10 0.03 4.49
N PRO A 137 21.43 -0.01 3.31
CA PRO A 137 22.10 0.21 2.04
C PRO A 137 22.75 1.61 2.01
N ASP A 138 23.98 1.67 1.48
CA ASP A 138 24.71 2.92 1.41
C ASP A 138 23.95 3.99 0.60
N GLY A 139 23.77 5.17 1.19
CA GLY A 139 23.05 6.31 0.62
C GLY A 139 21.52 6.22 0.75
N PHE A 140 20.99 5.32 1.60
CA PHE A 140 19.58 5.21 1.92
C PHE A 140 19.33 5.33 3.43
N ALA A 141 18.23 5.98 3.81
CA ALA A 141 17.69 5.85 5.16
C ALA A 141 16.94 4.51 5.30
N ASP A 142 17.08 3.84 6.44
CA ASP A 142 16.32 2.62 6.75
C ASP A 142 14.97 2.99 7.33
N TYR A 143 13.89 2.74 6.58
CA TYR A 143 12.53 3.03 7.02
C TYR A 143 12.19 2.44 8.40
N ALA A 144 12.67 1.23 8.69
CA ALA A 144 12.40 0.57 9.98
C ALA A 144 13.14 1.22 11.17
N VAL A 145 14.13 2.08 10.90
CA VAL A 145 14.81 2.92 11.92
C VAL A 145 14.06 4.24 12.11
N GLU A 146 13.63 4.87 11.02
CA GLU A 146 13.07 6.23 11.03
C GLU A 146 11.60 6.25 11.48
N VAL A 147 10.77 5.32 10.99
CA VAL A 147 9.31 5.36 11.20
C VAL A 147 8.85 5.14 12.65
N PRO A 148 9.50 4.31 13.50
CA PRO A 148 8.99 4.06 14.85
C PRO A 148 8.94 5.30 15.73
N GLY A 149 9.83 6.27 15.49
CA GLY A 149 9.88 7.54 16.22
C GLY A 149 8.76 8.51 15.89
N GLN A 150 8.00 8.27 14.82
CA GLN A 150 6.96 9.16 14.34
C GLN A 150 5.66 9.05 15.15
N GLY A 151 4.87 10.13 15.15
CA GLY A 151 3.58 10.18 15.87
C GLY A 151 2.51 9.28 15.25
N ASP A 152 1.66 8.69 16.09
CA ASP A 152 0.53 7.82 15.68
C ASP A 152 -0.66 8.61 15.08
N ARG A 153 -0.62 9.92 15.13
CA ARG A 153 -1.63 10.83 14.58
C ARG A 153 -0.99 11.71 13.52
N PHE A 154 -1.70 11.89 12.43
CA PHE A 154 -1.26 12.73 11.32
C PHE A 154 -2.26 13.86 11.07
N ALA A 155 -1.74 15.05 10.79
CA ALA A 155 -2.48 16.19 10.26
C ALA A 155 -1.66 16.82 9.13
N PRO A 156 -2.21 16.99 7.93
CA PRO A 156 -1.49 17.58 6.81
C PRO A 156 -1.19 19.06 7.08
N PHE A 157 0.01 19.53 6.70
CA PHE A 157 0.38 20.94 6.79
C PHE A 157 -0.37 21.81 5.78
N ALA A 158 -0.79 21.22 4.66
CA ALA A 158 -1.59 21.86 3.64
C ALA A 158 -2.78 20.97 3.25
N PRO A 159 -3.91 21.55 2.82
CA PRO A 159 -5.04 20.76 2.31
C PRO A 159 -4.65 19.90 1.12
N VAL A 160 -5.13 18.66 1.10
CA VAL A 160 -4.97 17.75 -0.03
C VAL A 160 -6.09 18.00 -1.03
N ASP A 161 -5.74 18.35 -2.27
CA ASP A 161 -6.70 18.51 -3.35
C ASP A 161 -7.07 17.13 -3.93
N PRO A 162 -8.34 16.70 -3.86
CA PRO A 162 -8.76 15.42 -4.42
C PRO A 162 -8.69 15.35 -5.95
N ASP A 163 -8.60 16.48 -6.62
CA ASP A 163 -8.52 16.56 -8.08
C ASP A 163 -7.06 16.68 -8.58
N ALA A 164 -6.08 16.73 -7.65
CA ALA A 164 -4.66 16.63 -7.99
C ALA A 164 -4.22 15.19 -8.31
N PRO A 165 -3.14 15.01 -9.11
CA PRO A 165 -2.52 13.69 -9.32
C PRO A 165 -2.16 12.99 -8.01
N ALA A 166 -2.51 11.70 -7.89
CA ALA A 166 -2.24 10.92 -6.68
C ALA A 166 -1.59 9.55 -6.95
N LEU A 167 -1.79 9.01 -8.15
CA LEU A 167 -1.24 7.71 -8.54
C LEU A 167 -0.93 7.70 -10.03
N ALA A 168 0.28 7.33 -10.39
CA ALA A 168 0.68 7.00 -11.74
C ALA A 168 1.10 5.53 -11.81
N VAL A 169 0.46 4.74 -12.66
CA VAL A 169 0.74 3.32 -12.84
C VAL A 169 0.48 2.90 -14.27
N ALA A 170 1.38 2.09 -14.84
CA ALA A 170 1.29 1.58 -16.21
C ALA A 170 0.98 2.67 -17.26
N GLY A 171 1.60 3.86 -17.13
CA GLY A 171 1.42 5.01 -18.02
C GLY A 171 0.09 5.76 -17.86
N THR A 172 -0.71 5.43 -16.85
CA THR A 172 -1.95 6.14 -16.52
C THR A 172 -1.80 6.93 -15.24
N GLU A 173 -2.06 8.23 -15.28
CA GLU A 173 -2.12 9.08 -14.10
C GLU A 173 -3.57 9.28 -13.66
N LEU A 174 -3.81 9.13 -12.36
CA LEU A 174 -5.12 9.24 -11.72
C LEU A 174 -5.09 10.29 -10.62
N THR A 175 -6.15 11.10 -10.54
CA THR A 175 -6.38 11.97 -9.38
C THR A 175 -6.83 11.12 -8.17
N ALA A 176 -6.73 11.67 -6.96
CA ALA A 176 -7.20 10.99 -5.76
C ALA A 176 -8.69 10.63 -5.85
N ALA A 177 -9.51 11.52 -6.40
CA ALA A 177 -10.94 11.27 -6.63
C ALA A 177 -11.18 10.13 -7.63
N GLN A 178 -10.40 10.07 -8.72
CA GLN A 178 -10.49 8.97 -9.70
C GLN A 178 -10.06 7.63 -9.12
N VAL A 179 -9.04 7.60 -8.24
CA VAL A 179 -8.66 6.38 -7.50
C VAL A 179 -9.84 5.86 -6.69
N VAL A 180 -10.53 6.73 -5.95
CA VAL A 180 -11.70 6.35 -5.14
C VAL A 180 -12.88 5.90 -6.01
N GLU A 181 -13.18 6.61 -7.10
CA GLU A 181 -14.26 6.25 -8.01
C GLU A 181 -14.03 4.86 -8.64
N ARG A 182 -12.84 4.62 -9.20
CA ARG A 182 -12.46 3.32 -9.77
C ARG A 182 -12.48 2.21 -8.72
N ALA A 183 -11.94 2.47 -7.53
CA ALA A 183 -11.96 1.51 -6.43
C ALA A 183 -13.38 1.08 -6.03
N ARG A 184 -14.32 2.02 -6.00
CA ARG A 184 -15.74 1.72 -5.74
C ARG A 184 -16.39 0.90 -6.85
N ALA A 185 -16.06 1.18 -8.11
CA ALA A 185 -16.55 0.40 -9.26
C ALA A 185 -16.00 -1.04 -9.20
N ASP A 186 -14.70 -1.19 -8.96
CA ASP A 186 -14.04 -2.49 -8.85
C ASP A 186 -14.54 -3.29 -7.64
N ALA A 187 -14.81 -2.64 -6.52
CA ALA A 187 -15.38 -3.29 -5.35
C ALA A 187 -16.73 -3.97 -5.67
N LYS A 188 -17.58 -3.33 -6.49
CA LYS A 188 -18.82 -3.92 -6.97
C LYS A 188 -18.56 -5.08 -7.92
N ALA A 189 -17.64 -4.90 -8.87
CA ALA A 189 -17.28 -5.94 -9.84
C ALA A 189 -16.68 -7.19 -9.17
N LEU A 190 -15.91 -6.99 -8.10
CA LEU A 190 -15.31 -8.06 -7.29
C LEU A 190 -16.27 -8.66 -6.24
N GLY A 191 -17.52 -8.22 -6.18
CA GLY A 191 -18.52 -8.75 -5.24
C GLY A 191 -18.26 -8.39 -3.77
N LEU A 192 -17.55 -7.31 -3.49
CA LEU A 192 -17.14 -6.91 -2.12
C LEU A 192 -18.21 -6.12 -1.36
N THR A 193 -19.45 -6.09 -1.84
CA THR A 193 -20.54 -5.29 -1.25
C THR A 193 -21.23 -5.97 -0.06
N ALA A 194 -20.99 -7.27 0.16
CA ALA A 194 -21.55 -7.99 1.28
C ALA A 194 -20.83 -7.65 2.59
N PRO A 195 -21.53 -7.54 3.74
CA PRO A 195 -20.90 -7.39 5.03
C PRO A 195 -19.91 -8.51 5.32
N GLY A 196 -18.71 -8.15 5.77
CA GLY A 196 -17.65 -9.13 6.08
C GLY A 196 -16.97 -9.73 4.85
N ALA A 197 -17.19 -9.20 3.65
CA ALA A 197 -16.47 -9.63 2.45
C ALA A 197 -14.96 -9.58 2.66
N ARG A 198 -14.25 -10.62 2.17
CA ARG A 198 -12.81 -10.76 2.32
C ARG A 198 -12.20 -11.29 1.02
N LEU A 199 -11.39 -10.47 0.38
CA LEU A 199 -10.79 -10.78 -0.91
C LEU A 199 -9.39 -11.36 -0.72
N LEU A 200 -9.09 -12.49 -1.34
CA LEU A 200 -7.71 -12.95 -1.50
C LEU A 200 -7.16 -12.39 -2.81
N SER A 201 -6.05 -11.68 -2.75
CA SER A 201 -5.34 -11.15 -3.92
C SER A 201 -3.88 -11.61 -3.93
N ALA A 202 -3.46 -12.19 -5.06
CA ALA A 202 -2.06 -12.52 -5.34
C ALA A 202 -1.54 -11.69 -6.54
N ARG A 203 -2.23 -10.63 -6.91
CA ARG A 203 -1.82 -9.76 -8.02
C ARG A 203 -0.65 -8.86 -7.59
N PRO A 204 0.35 -8.67 -8.45
CA PRO A 204 1.43 -7.71 -8.21
C PRO A 204 0.89 -6.28 -8.21
N TYR A 205 1.63 -5.35 -7.62
CA TYR A 205 1.25 -3.92 -7.55
C TYR A 205 1.82 -3.10 -8.72
N ASP A 206 2.06 -3.72 -9.85
CA ASP A 206 2.56 -3.11 -11.09
C ASP A 206 1.47 -2.61 -12.04
N SER A 207 0.22 -2.80 -11.68
CA SER A 207 -0.97 -2.44 -12.46
C SER A 207 -2.08 -1.90 -11.57
N TRP A 208 -3.05 -1.18 -12.17
CA TRP A 208 -4.24 -0.74 -11.46
C TRP A 208 -5.02 -1.92 -10.85
N GLU A 209 -5.17 -3.00 -11.61
CA GLU A 209 -5.90 -4.20 -11.18
C GLU A 209 -5.28 -4.83 -9.94
N GLY A 210 -3.95 -4.83 -9.85
CA GLY A 210 -3.24 -5.32 -8.67
C GLY A 210 -3.41 -4.44 -7.46
N LEU A 211 -3.22 -3.13 -7.62
CA LEU A 211 -3.42 -2.13 -6.57
C LEU A 211 -4.87 -2.09 -6.09
N SER A 212 -5.81 -2.17 -7.02
CA SER A 212 -7.24 -2.16 -6.72
C SER A 212 -7.63 -3.39 -5.91
N ALA A 213 -7.34 -4.61 -6.40
CA ALA A 213 -7.69 -5.84 -5.70
C ALA A 213 -6.91 -6.02 -4.38
N GLY A 214 -5.65 -5.56 -4.33
CA GLY A 214 -4.78 -5.71 -3.16
C GLY A 214 -4.97 -4.65 -2.07
N LEU A 215 -5.68 -3.53 -2.35
CA LEU A 215 -5.87 -2.46 -1.38
C LEU A 215 -7.13 -1.62 -1.61
N PHE A 216 -7.25 -0.94 -2.78
CA PHE A 216 -8.22 0.16 -2.91
C PHE A 216 -9.67 -0.31 -2.95
N ALA A 217 -9.98 -1.40 -3.66
CA ALA A 217 -11.35 -1.91 -3.75
C ALA A 217 -11.86 -2.47 -2.41
N PRO A 218 -11.09 -3.32 -1.66
CA PRO A 218 -11.45 -3.72 -0.31
C PRO A 218 -11.65 -2.53 0.64
N LEU A 219 -10.77 -1.54 0.60
CA LEU A 219 -10.88 -0.33 1.43
C LEU A 219 -12.15 0.45 1.10
N ALA A 220 -12.43 0.68 -0.19
CA ALA A 220 -13.61 1.41 -0.66
C ALA A 220 -14.93 0.70 -0.34
N ALA A 221 -14.92 -0.63 -0.26
CA ALA A 221 -16.07 -1.44 0.14
C ALA A 221 -16.27 -1.53 1.65
N GLY A 222 -15.30 -1.11 2.47
CA GLY A 222 -15.29 -1.41 3.91
C GLY A 222 -15.09 -2.91 4.19
N SER A 223 -14.46 -3.64 3.26
CA SER A 223 -14.11 -5.06 3.37
C SER A 223 -12.64 -5.25 3.73
N SER A 224 -12.12 -6.47 3.70
CA SER A 224 -10.73 -6.79 4.01
C SER A 224 -10.04 -7.54 2.87
N VAL A 225 -8.71 -7.50 2.85
CA VAL A 225 -7.90 -8.23 1.88
C VAL A 225 -6.96 -9.21 2.58
N VAL A 226 -6.83 -10.40 1.99
CA VAL A 226 -5.73 -11.34 2.22
C VAL A 226 -4.76 -11.18 1.05
N LEU A 227 -3.70 -10.41 1.28
CA LEU A 227 -2.68 -10.09 0.28
C LEU A 227 -1.62 -11.18 0.31
N CYS A 228 -1.41 -11.87 -0.80
CA CYS A 228 -0.49 -12.99 -0.90
C CYS A 228 0.65 -12.67 -1.87
N ARG A 229 1.88 -12.94 -1.44
CA ARG A 229 3.09 -12.86 -2.24
C ARG A 229 3.71 -14.26 -2.36
N ASN A 230 4.36 -14.55 -3.50
CA ASN A 230 5.01 -15.84 -3.77
C ASN A 230 4.07 -17.04 -3.62
N MET A 231 2.78 -16.86 -3.97
CA MET A 231 1.74 -17.87 -3.81
C MET A 231 1.94 -19.10 -4.70
N ASP A 232 2.76 -19.01 -5.73
CA ASP A 232 3.23 -20.11 -6.56
C ASP A 232 4.01 -21.19 -5.76
N GLN A 233 4.54 -20.83 -4.61
CA GLN A 233 5.20 -21.77 -3.68
C GLN A 233 4.19 -22.51 -2.79
N LEU A 234 2.92 -22.12 -2.80
CA LEU A 234 1.89 -22.75 -1.99
C LEU A 234 1.22 -23.89 -2.76
N SER A 235 1.08 -25.05 -2.13
CA SER A 235 0.33 -26.16 -2.71
C SER A 235 -1.17 -25.84 -2.83
N ALA A 236 -1.88 -26.53 -3.73
CA ALA A 236 -3.34 -26.38 -3.85
C ALA A 236 -4.07 -26.69 -2.53
N GLN A 237 -3.59 -27.65 -1.75
CA GLN A 237 -4.14 -27.95 -0.43
C GLN A 237 -3.86 -26.82 0.57
N GLY A 238 -2.67 -26.20 0.51
CA GLY A 238 -2.32 -25.04 1.32
C GLY A 238 -3.21 -23.84 1.00
N LEU A 239 -3.48 -23.60 -0.28
CA LEU A 239 -4.39 -22.53 -0.72
C LEU A 239 -5.83 -22.79 -0.23
N ALA A 240 -6.35 -24.01 -0.38
CA ALA A 240 -7.68 -24.36 0.12
C ALA A 240 -7.79 -24.12 1.64
N LYS A 241 -6.79 -24.56 2.41
CA LYS A 241 -6.73 -24.31 3.85
C LYS A 241 -6.69 -22.82 4.19
N ARG A 242 -5.93 -22.00 3.43
CA ARG A 242 -5.87 -20.54 3.62
C ARG A 242 -7.23 -19.91 3.36
N ILE A 243 -7.89 -20.26 2.25
CA ILE A 243 -9.24 -19.78 1.91
C ILE A 243 -10.21 -20.05 3.05
N GLU A 244 -10.19 -21.26 3.61
CA GLU A 244 -11.05 -21.65 4.73
C GLU A 244 -10.68 -20.88 6.02
N SER A 245 -9.41 -20.92 6.44
CA SER A 245 -8.95 -20.34 7.70
C SER A 245 -9.12 -18.81 7.74
N GLU A 246 -8.89 -18.13 6.61
CA GLU A 246 -9.04 -16.68 6.47
C GLU A 246 -10.48 -16.27 6.10
N ARG A 247 -11.40 -17.22 5.94
CA ARG A 247 -12.81 -16.97 5.57
C ARG A 247 -12.92 -16.10 4.31
N VAL A 248 -12.12 -16.42 3.30
CA VAL A 248 -12.09 -15.72 2.01
C VAL A 248 -13.43 -15.90 1.31
N THR A 249 -14.03 -14.80 0.83
CA THR A 249 -15.31 -14.80 0.12
C THR A 249 -15.18 -14.60 -1.39
N GLY A 250 -14.00 -14.15 -1.85
CA GLY A 250 -13.67 -13.94 -3.26
C GLY A 250 -12.16 -14.00 -3.49
N THR A 251 -11.76 -14.31 -4.73
CA THR A 251 -10.35 -14.38 -5.11
C THR A 251 -10.07 -13.52 -6.34
N ALA A 252 -8.96 -12.76 -6.32
CA ALA A 252 -8.38 -12.08 -7.46
C ALA A 252 -6.96 -12.62 -7.67
N GLN A 253 -6.84 -13.64 -8.52
CA GLN A 253 -5.55 -14.20 -8.88
C GLN A 253 -4.95 -13.41 -10.04
N GLY A 254 -3.61 -13.28 -10.09
CA GLY A 254 -2.91 -12.83 -11.29
C GLY A 254 -3.12 -13.83 -12.42
N ASP A 255 -3.13 -13.36 -13.65
CA ASP A 255 -3.12 -14.24 -14.81
C ASP A 255 -1.88 -15.14 -14.69
N THR A 256 -2.10 -16.44 -14.55
CA THR A 256 -1.03 -17.43 -14.67
C THR A 256 -0.55 -17.33 -16.14
N VAL A 257 0.63 -16.72 -16.32
CA VAL A 257 1.31 -16.81 -17.62
C VAL A 257 1.58 -18.29 -17.86
N SER A 258 0.84 -18.86 -18.82
CA SER A 258 0.97 -20.24 -19.29
C SER A 258 2.27 -20.41 -20.06
#